data_a51c165e7775f02e827caae38253c8c4
#
_entry.id   a51c165e7775f02e827caae38253c8c4
#
_cell.length_a   1.000
_cell.length_b   1.000
_cell.length_c   1.000
_cell.angle_alpha   90.00
_cell.angle_beta   90.00
_cell.angle_gamma   90.00
#
_symmetry.space_group_name_H-M   'P 1'
#
loop_
_entity.id
_entity.type
_entity.pdbx_description
1 polymer ?
#
loop_
_entity_poly.entity_id
_entity_poly.type
_entity_poly.pdbx_seq_one_letter_code
_entity_poly.pdbx_strand_id
1 'polypeptide(L)'
;MRSFNVPFVLWLPARIALGLRKPENPILGMELAGIVESVGKHVTRFKPGDRVFGATSHANFGAHAEYKCLSEDGPVLNIPDNVTYEKAATLSIGATTALYFLKKGHIQSGQQVLINGASGSVGTFSVQLAKYYGAEVTGVCSTANVELVKSLGADNVIDYTQVDFTRNGEAYDIIFDTVGKSSLSQCKSSLKKNGSYLNTLRGGTAVIRNEDLDLLIDLVATNRLTPVIDRCYPLEQVVEAHRYVDQGHKKGNVVITLA
;
A
#
# COMPACT_ATOMS: atom_id res chain seq x y z
N MET A 1 -3.21 7.97 0.32
CA MET A 1 -3.44 8.70 -0.97
C MET A 1 -2.42 8.27 -2.03
N ARG A 2 -2.79 8.31 -3.30
CA ARG A 2 -1.95 7.96 -4.46
C ARG A 2 -1.92 9.13 -5.45
N SER A 3 -0.76 9.34 -6.12
CA SER A 3 -0.66 10.25 -7.26
C SER A 3 -1.49 9.76 -8.45
N PHE A 4 -2.15 10.69 -9.13
CA PHE A 4 -2.91 10.45 -10.37
C PHE A 4 -2.13 10.89 -11.62
N ASN A 5 -0.83 11.12 -11.52
CA ASN A 5 0.00 11.39 -12.68
C ASN A 5 0.05 10.17 -13.60
N VAL A 6 -0.72 10.22 -14.66
CA VAL A 6 -0.80 9.14 -15.66
C VAL A 6 0.23 9.44 -16.76
N PRO A 7 1.08 8.46 -17.17
CA PRO A 7 1.96 8.63 -18.31
C PRO A 7 1.19 9.11 -19.54
N PHE A 8 1.79 9.99 -20.34
CA PHE A 8 1.13 10.62 -21.50
C PHE A 8 0.46 9.59 -22.44
N VAL A 9 1.09 8.45 -22.66
CA VAL A 9 0.54 7.37 -23.50
C VAL A 9 -0.76 6.77 -22.93
N LEU A 10 -0.95 6.80 -21.62
CA LEU A 10 -2.15 6.29 -20.94
C LEU A 10 -3.18 7.40 -20.64
N TRP A 11 -2.87 8.66 -20.98
CA TRP A 11 -3.75 9.78 -20.67
C TRP A 11 -5.13 9.66 -21.33
N LEU A 12 -5.18 9.35 -22.62
CA LEU A 12 -6.44 9.21 -23.34
C LEU A 12 -7.26 7.99 -22.86
N PRO A 13 -6.69 6.77 -22.74
CA PRO A 13 -7.40 5.64 -22.12
C PRO A 13 -7.91 5.93 -20.71
N ALA A 14 -7.11 6.60 -19.88
CA ALA A 14 -7.53 6.98 -18.53
C ALA A 14 -8.69 7.99 -18.55
N ARG A 15 -8.67 8.97 -19.47
CA ARG A 15 -9.78 9.93 -19.65
C ARG A 15 -11.07 9.25 -20.12
N ILE A 16 -10.98 8.27 -20.99
CA ILE A 16 -12.14 7.47 -21.41
C ILE A 16 -12.73 6.69 -20.22
N ALA A 17 -11.86 6.03 -19.44
CA ALA A 17 -12.25 5.21 -18.29
C ALA A 17 -12.78 6.02 -17.09
N LEU A 18 -12.27 7.25 -16.89
CA LEU A 18 -12.62 8.10 -15.74
C LEU A 18 -13.62 9.20 -16.06
N GLY A 19 -14.02 9.33 -17.34
CA GLY A 19 -14.94 10.34 -17.83
C GLY A 19 -14.27 11.41 -18.70
N LEU A 20 -14.77 11.61 -19.92
CA LEU A 20 -14.18 12.50 -20.93
C LEU A 20 -14.30 13.99 -20.58
N ARG A 21 -15.46 14.42 -20.10
CA ARG A 21 -15.77 15.83 -19.79
C ARG A 21 -15.71 16.13 -18.31
N LYS A 22 -16.19 15.22 -17.48
CA LYS A 22 -16.15 15.27 -16.01
C LYS A 22 -15.90 13.86 -15.48
N PRO A 23 -15.30 13.69 -14.28
CA PRO A 23 -15.18 12.38 -13.66
C PRO A 23 -16.56 11.74 -13.46
N GLU A 24 -16.69 10.45 -13.78
CA GLU A 24 -17.91 9.66 -13.46
C GLU A 24 -18.07 9.53 -11.94
N ASN A 25 -16.95 9.38 -11.23
CA ASN A 25 -16.90 9.36 -9.78
C ASN A 25 -16.15 10.61 -9.29
N PRO A 26 -16.87 11.67 -8.92
CA PRO A 26 -16.24 12.95 -8.55
C PRO A 26 -15.54 12.90 -7.19
N ILE A 27 -15.96 11.97 -6.30
CA ILE A 27 -15.35 11.82 -4.98
C ILE A 27 -14.30 10.72 -5.07
N LEU A 28 -13.06 11.08 -4.75
CA LEU A 28 -11.91 10.16 -4.76
C LEU A 28 -11.82 9.38 -3.45
N GLY A 29 -10.74 8.59 -3.30
CA GLY A 29 -10.47 7.77 -2.13
C GLY A 29 -10.90 6.31 -2.33
N MET A 30 -10.00 5.40 -1.95
CA MET A 30 -10.18 3.95 -2.12
C MET A 30 -10.13 3.20 -0.79
N GLU A 31 -9.75 3.87 0.28
CA GLU A 31 -9.55 3.32 1.63
C GLU A 31 -10.25 4.20 2.64
N LEU A 32 -10.85 3.59 3.62
CA LEU A 32 -11.49 4.32 4.72
C LEU A 32 -11.33 3.56 6.04
N ALA A 33 -11.46 4.33 7.12
CA ALA A 33 -11.73 3.85 8.45
C ALA A 33 -12.68 4.84 9.14
N GLY A 34 -13.60 4.34 9.94
CA GLY A 34 -14.60 5.18 10.60
C GLY A 34 -15.51 4.38 11.51
N ILE A 35 -16.65 5.00 11.82
CA ILE A 35 -17.69 4.43 12.68
C ILE A 35 -18.93 4.15 11.82
N VAL A 36 -19.56 3.02 12.05
CA VAL A 36 -20.85 2.69 11.44
C VAL A 36 -21.91 3.60 12.03
N GLU A 37 -22.47 4.51 11.23
CA GLU A 37 -23.54 5.42 11.60
C GLU A 37 -24.88 4.70 11.67
N SER A 38 -25.19 3.97 10.59
CA SER A 38 -26.44 3.23 10.46
C SER A 38 -26.26 2.02 9.55
N VAL A 39 -27.16 1.06 9.66
CA VAL A 39 -27.16 -0.16 8.85
C VAL A 39 -28.51 -0.38 8.18
N GLY A 40 -28.47 -1.01 7.01
CA GLY A 40 -29.69 -1.48 6.33
C GLY A 40 -30.37 -2.61 7.12
N LYS A 41 -31.68 -2.80 6.89
CA LYS A 41 -32.52 -3.75 7.61
C LYS A 41 -32.09 -5.23 7.54
N HIS A 42 -31.28 -5.59 6.56
CA HIS A 42 -30.79 -6.95 6.34
C HIS A 42 -29.33 -7.15 6.74
N VAL A 43 -28.65 -6.10 7.20
CA VAL A 43 -27.27 -6.19 7.68
C VAL A 43 -27.20 -6.93 8.99
N THR A 44 -26.29 -7.89 9.08
CA THR A 44 -26.12 -8.78 10.24
C THR A 44 -24.71 -8.73 10.82
N ARG A 45 -23.70 -8.34 10.01
CA ARG A 45 -22.29 -8.35 10.40
C ARG A 45 -21.87 -7.12 11.21
N PHE A 46 -22.58 -6.01 11.07
CA PHE A 46 -22.25 -4.74 11.67
C PHE A 46 -23.45 -4.10 12.35
N LYS A 47 -23.18 -3.22 13.32
CA LYS A 47 -24.18 -2.40 14.01
C LYS A 47 -23.68 -0.96 14.16
N PRO A 48 -24.59 0.01 14.39
CA PRO A 48 -24.20 1.37 14.71
C PRO A 48 -23.22 1.41 15.90
N GLY A 49 -22.17 2.22 15.76
CA GLY A 49 -21.09 2.36 16.73
C GLY A 49 -19.89 1.43 16.49
N ASP A 50 -19.99 0.45 15.62
CA ASP A 50 -18.84 -0.40 15.28
C ASP A 50 -17.75 0.43 14.58
N ARG A 51 -16.51 0.22 14.99
CA ARG A 51 -15.31 0.79 14.36
C ARG A 51 -14.90 -0.10 13.20
N VAL A 52 -14.84 0.45 11.98
CA VAL A 52 -14.59 -0.35 10.77
C VAL A 52 -13.53 0.30 9.88
N PHE A 53 -12.84 -0.53 9.09
CA PHE A 53 -11.98 -0.09 8.00
C PHE A 53 -12.22 -0.95 6.77
N GLY A 54 -11.85 -0.46 5.60
CA GLY A 54 -12.03 -1.24 4.39
C GLY A 54 -11.65 -0.50 3.12
N ALA A 55 -11.90 -1.17 1.98
CA ALA A 55 -11.67 -0.66 0.65
C ALA A 55 -12.98 -0.30 -0.05
N THR A 56 -12.97 0.82 -0.79
CA THR A 56 -14.12 1.29 -1.57
C THR A 56 -13.97 1.02 -3.06
N SER A 57 -12.94 0.28 -3.50
CA SER A 57 -12.69 0.01 -4.91
C SER A 57 -13.85 -0.71 -5.61
N HIS A 58 -14.59 -1.55 -4.87
CA HIS A 58 -15.80 -2.23 -5.37
C HIS A 58 -17.08 -1.37 -5.27
N ALA A 59 -17.00 -0.21 -4.61
CA ALA A 59 -18.10 0.72 -4.37
C ALA A 59 -17.85 2.08 -5.05
N ASN A 60 -17.22 2.09 -6.23
CA ASN A 60 -16.96 3.27 -7.03
C ASN A 60 -16.20 4.39 -6.32
N PHE A 61 -15.11 4.06 -5.59
CA PHE A 61 -14.31 5.03 -4.84
C PHE A 61 -15.13 5.76 -3.75
N GLY A 62 -14.85 7.03 -3.50
CA GLY A 62 -15.68 7.90 -2.66
C GLY A 62 -15.35 7.88 -1.19
N ALA A 63 -14.09 7.50 -0.81
CA ALA A 63 -13.67 7.53 0.59
C ALA A 63 -13.24 8.91 1.10
N HIS A 64 -13.04 9.90 0.22
CA HIS A 64 -12.77 11.29 0.62
C HIS A 64 -14.10 12.03 0.87
N ALA A 65 -14.88 11.56 1.83
CA ALA A 65 -16.18 12.08 2.19
C ALA A 65 -16.48 11.77 3.67
N GLU A 66 -17.36 12.54 4.27
CA GLU A 66 -17.82 12.33 5.65
C GLU A 66 -18.55 11.00 5.82
N TYR A 67 -19.29 10.58 4.80
CA TYR A 67 -20.06 9.34 4.80
C TYR A 67 -19.86 8.53 3.54
N LYS A 68 -19.86 7.21 3.70
CA LYS A 68 -19.80 6.26 2.58
C LYS A 68 -20.65 5.03 2.89
N CYS A 69 -21.57 4.70 1.97
CA CYS A 69 -22.30 3.42 2.04
C CYS A 69 -21.47 2.31 1.41
N LEU A 70 -21.39 1.18 2.10
CA LEU A 70 -20.71 -0.03 1.66
C LEU A 70 -21.61 -1.24 1.88
N SER A 71 -21.42 -2.29 1.07
CA SER A 71 -22.03 -3.59 1.32
C SER A 71 -21.30 -4.29 2.47
N GLU A 72 -22.03 -4.96 3.36
CA GLU A 72 -21.44 -5.80 4.40
C GLU A 72 -20.64 -6.99 3.85
N ASP A 73 -20.95 -7.44 2.63
CA ASP A 73 -20.22 -8.51 1.93
C ASP A 73 -18.91 -8.01 1.29
N GLY A 74 -18.68 -6.70 1.31
CA GLY A 74 -17.46 -6.09 0.77
C GLY A 74 -16.23 -6.28 1.68
N PRO A 75 -15.08 -5.75 1.25
CA PRO A 75 -13.85 -5.80 2.02
C PRO A 75 -13.89 -4.76 3.15
N VAL A 76 -14.68 -5.04 4.18
CA VAL A 76 -14.87 -4.21 5.38
C VAL A 76 -14.78 -5.09 6.62
N LEU A 77 -13.99 -4.66 7.61
CA LEU A 77 -13.75 -5.38 8.86
C LEU A 77 -13.78 -4.44 10.07
N ASN A 78 -13.96 -5.03 11.25
CA ASN A 78 -13.88 -4.28 12.49
C ASN A 78 -12.43 -3.89 12.83
N ILE A 79 -12.28 -2.75 13.50
CA ILE A 79 -10.99 -2.25 14.01
C ILE A 79 -10.89 -2.63 15.50
N PRO A 80 -9.82 -3.33 15.94
CA PRO A 80 -9.54 -3.57 17.35
C PRO A 80 -9.37 -2.26 18.12
N ASP A 81 -9.73 -2.24 19.42
CA ASP A 81 -9.73 -1.03 20.24
C ASP A 81 -8.37 -0.33 20.36
N ASN A 82 -7.28 -1.12 20.30
CA ASN A 82 -5.91 -0.61 20.39
C ASN A 82 -5.32 -0.13 19.04
N VAL A 83 -6.09 -0.13 17.95
CA VAL A 83 -5.67 0.36 16.63
C VAL A 83 -6.39 1.67 16.31
N THR A 84 -5.66 2.70 15.89
CA THR A 84 -6.25 3.98 15.49
C THR A 84 -6.85 3.92 14.09
N TYR A 85 -7.80 4.83 13.79
CA TYR A 85 -8.42 4.91 12.46
C TYR A 85 -7.38 5.19 11.36
N GLU A 86 -6.41 6.08 11.63
CA GLU A 86 -5.37 6.45 10.68
C GLU A 86 -4.52 5.23 10.31
N LYS A 87 -4.14 4.39 11.29
CA LYS A 87 -3.40 3.14 11.01
C LYS A 87 -4.24 2.18 10.20
N ALA A 88 -5.49 1.93 10.60
CA ALA A 88 -6.39 1.01 9.93
C ALA A 88 -6.69 1.42 8.48
N ALA A 89 -6.90 2.74 8.23
CA ALA A 89 -7.18 3.28 6.91
C ALA A 89 -6.06 3.05 5.87
N THR A 90 -4.83 2.72 6.30
CA THR A 90 -3.69 2.50 5.39
C THR A 90 -3.55 1.06 4.93
N LEU A 91 -4.32 0.13 5.48
CA LEU A 91 -4.11 -1.31 5.29
C LEU A 91 -4.73 -1.85 4.01
N SER A 92 -5.89 -1.31 3.63
CA SER A 92 -6.76 -1.96 2.64
C SER A 92 -6.17 -2.01 1.22
N ILE A 93 -5.30 -1.09 0.85
CA ILE A 93 -4.65 -1.09 -0.47
C ILE A 93 -3.14 -1.30 -0.33
N GLY A 94 -2.46 -0.48 0.49
CA GLY A 94 -1.01 -0.51 0.58
C GLY A 94 -0.49 -1.84 1.13
N ALA A 95 -1.01 -2.28 2.27
CA ALA A 95 -0.57 -3.51 2.92
C ALA A 95 -1.07 -4.76 2.18
N THR A 96 -2.31 -4.77 1.67
CA THR A 96 -2.82 -5.89 0.86
C THR A 96 -2.05 -6.05 -0.44
N THR A 97 -1.64 -4.95 -1.08
CA THR A 97 -0.76 -5.01 -2.26
C THR A 97 0.58 -5.65 -1.91
N ALA A 98 1.22 -5.22 -0.82
CA ALA A 98 2.47 -5.81 -0.36
C ALA A 98 2.34 -7.31 -0.10
N LEU A 99 1.32 -7.71 0.66
CA LEU A 99 1.03 -9.10 0.99
C LEU A 99 0.77 -9.96 -0.25
N TYR A 100 -0.07 -9.46 -1.18
CA TYR A 100 -0.38 -10.12 -2.43
C TYR A 100 0.87 -10.42 -3.26
N PHE A 101 1.75 -9.43 -3.46
CA PHE A 101 2.94 -9.62 -4.26
C PHE A 101 3.95 -10.55 -3.59
N LEU A 102 4.15 -10.46 -2.26
CA LEU A 102 5.02 -11.37 -1.53
C LEU A 102 4.53 -12.82 -1.61
N LYS A 103 3.21 -13.06 -1.43
CA LYS A 103 2.60 -14.37 -1.63
C LYS A 103 2.76 -14.87 -3.08
N LYS A 104 2.57 -13.99 -4.07
CA LYS A 104 2.78 -14.30 -5.49
C LYS A 104 4.23 -14.66 -5.81
N GLY A 105 5.19 -14.07 -5.11
CA GLY A 105 6.61 -14.41 -5.18
C GLY A 105 6.97 -15.70 -4.43
N HIS A 106 6.00 -16.37 -3.79
CA HIS A 106 6.21 -17.54 -2.96
C HIS A 106 7.24 -17.31 -1.85
N ILE A 107 7.08 -16.17 -1.12
CA ILE A 107 7.99 -15.82 -0.04
C ILE A 107 8.11 -16.92 1.00
N GLN A 108 9.35 -17.23 1.41
CA GLN A 108 9.69 -18.23 2.41
C GLN A 108 10.77 -17.73 3.36
N SER A 109 10.83 -18.31 4.55
CA SER A 109 11.90 -18.05 5.52
C SER A 109 13.27 -18.35 4.95
N GLY A 110 14.25 -17.48 5.24
CA GLY A 110 15.63 -17.58 4.77
C GLY A 110 15.88 -17.09 3.35
N GLN A 111 14.86 -16.69 2.61
CA GLN A 111 15.05 -16.07 1.28
C GLN A 111 15.63 -14.67 1.38
N GLN A 112 16.44 -14.29 0.40
CA GLN A 112 16.95 -12.94 0.22
C GLN A 112 15.98 -12.15 -0.67
N VAL A 113 15.40 -11.09 -0.10
CA VAL A 113 14.34 -10.28 -0.73
C VAL A 113 14.79 -8.83 -0.87
N LEU A 114 14.80 -8.32 -2.10
CA LEU A 114 15.03 -6.91 -2.35
C LEU A 114 13.71 -6.19 -2.59
N ILE A 115 13.48 -5.09 -1.83
CA ILE A 115 12.32 -4.21 -1.97
C ILE A 115 12.78 -2.88 -2.56
N ASN A 116 12.53 -2.65 -3.86
CA ASN A 116 12.79 -1.36 -4.50
C ASN A 116 11.67 -0.37 -4.21
N GLY A 117 12.00 0.81 -3.65
CA GLY A 117 11.06 1.80 -3.15
C GLY A 117 10.58 1.49 -1.72
N ALA A 118 11.48 0.97 -0.89
CA ALA A 118 11.22 0.50 0.48
C ALA A 118 10.59 1.55 1.42
N SER A 119 10.76 2.84 1.14
CA SER A 119 10.19 3.94 1.94
C SER A 119 8.79 4.39 1.53
N GLY A 120 8.23 3.87 0.42
CA GLY A 120 6.87 4.20 -0.03
C GLY A 120 5.78 3.43 0.70
N SER A 121 4.49 3.69 0.37
CA SER A 121 3.36 3.01 1.03
C SER A 121 3.46 1.48 0.95
N VAL A 122 3.51 0.92 -0.25
CA VAL A 122 3.67 -0.54 -0.45
C VAL A 122 5.01 -1.03 0.11
N GLY A 123 6.09 -0.26 -0.11
CA GLY A 123 7.45 -0.62 0.30
C GLY A 123 7.59 -0.80 1.82
N THR A 124 7.07 0.14 2.62
CA THR A 124 7.16 0.06 4.09
C THR A 124 6.43 -1.17 4.66
N PHE A 125 5.31 -1.55 4.07
CA PHE A 125 4.62 -2.79 4.40
C PHE A 125 5.39 -4.02 3.90
N SER A 126 5.97 -3.96 2.69
CA SER A 126 6.70 -5.09 2.10
C SER A 126 7.93 -5.45 2.92
N VAL A 127 8.69 -4.47 3.41
CA VAL A 127 9.84 -4.70 4.29
C VAL A 127 9.41 -5.48 5.54
N GLN A 128 8.41 -4.98 6.25
CA GLN A 128 7.94 -5.58 7.50
C GLN A 128 7.31 -6.96 7.28
N LEU A 129 6.49 -7.12 6.24
CA LEU A 129 5.86 -8.41 5.92
C LEU A 129 6.91 -9.43 5.47
N ALA A 130 7.92 -9.05 4.70
CA ALA A 130 9.01 -9.95 4.35
C ALA A 130 9.79 -10.41 5.59
N LYS A 131 10.04 -9.52 6.54
CA LYS A 131 10.61 -9.88 7.86
C LYS A 131 9.69 -10.79 8.66
N TYR A 132 8.39 -10.53 8.66
CA TYR A 132 7.39 -11.40 9.29
C TYR A 132 7.45 -12.83 8.75
N TYR A 133 7.69 -13.01 7.46
CA TYR A 133 7.87 -14.33 6.82
C TYR A 133 9.28 -14.92 7.03
N GLY A 134 10.17 -14.25 7.76
CA GLY A 134 11.50 -14.72 8.08
C GLY A 134 12.53 -14.55 6.96
N ALA A 135 12.28 -13.65 6.01
CA ALA A 135 13.24 -13.35 4.95
C ALA A 135 14.38 -12.42 5.44
N GLU A 136 15.52 -12.47 4.74
CA GLU A 136 16.56 -11.45 4.80
C GLU A 136 16.18 -10.34 3.79
N VAL A 137 16.04 -9.10 4.29
CA VAL A 137 15.47 -7.99 3.51
C VAL A 137 16.49 -6.92 3.21
N THR A 138 16.68 -6.64 1.92
CA THR A 138 17.41 -5.47 1.42
C THR A 138 16.41 -4.43 0.91
N GLY A 139 16.35 -3.27 1.58
CA GLY A 139 15.51 -2.16 1.17
C GLY A 139 16.26 -1.16 0.28
N VAL A 140 15.67 -0.73 -0.83
CA VAL A 140 16.22 0.32 -1.70
C VAL A 140 15.43 1.61 -1.52
N CYS A 141 16.10 2.68 -1.14
CA CYS A 141 15.48 4.00 -0.92
C CYS A 141 16.48 5.14 -1.20
N SER A 142 16.07 6.40 -1.02
CA SER A 142 16.99 7.54 -1.05
C SER A 142 17.68 7.73 0.30
N THR A 143 18.79 8.48 0.32
CA THR A 143 19.58 8.82 1.52
C THR A 143 18.69 9.24 2.71
N ALA A 144 17.73 10.13 2.46
CA ALA A 144 16.85 10.69 3.50
C ALA A 144 15.93 9.64 4.17
N ASN A 145 15.83 8.42 3.62
CA ASN A 145 14.92 7.38 4.08
C ASN A 145 15.64 6.13 4.61
N VAL A 146 16.98 6.12 4.62
CA VAL A 146 17.78 4.98 5.06
C VAL A 146 17.43 4.55 6.48
N GLU A 147 17.41 5.51 7.41
CA GLU A 147 17.11 5.22 8.82
C GLU A 147 15.66 4.73 9.02
N LEU A 148 14.71 5.27 8.26
CA LEU A 148 13.33 4.75 8.28
C LEU A 148 13.30 3.29 7.85
N VAL A 149 13.93 2.95 6.72
CA VAL A 149 13.88 1.58 6.17
C VAL A 149 14.57 0.59 7.10
N LYS A 150 15.68 0.97 7.73
CA LYS A 150 16.34 0.17 8.79
C LYS A 150 15.41 -0.04 9.98
N SER A 151 14.73 1.02 10.46
CA SER A 151 13.83 0.92 11.62
C SER A 151 12.62 0.01 11.38
N LEU A 152 12.27 -0.24 10.11
CA LEU A 152 11.23 -1.19 9.72
C LEU A 152 11.71 -2.64 9.67
N GLY A 153 12.99 -2.88 9.98
CA GLY A 153 13.58 -4.22 10.09
C GLY A 153 14.34 -4.69 8.84
N ALA A 154 14.64 -3.81 7.87
CA ALA A 154 15.51 -4.19 6.77
C ALA A 154 16.91 -4.52 7.29
N ASP A 155 17.45 -5.69 6.89
CA ASP A 155 18.78 -6.15 7.27
C ASP A 155 19.85 -5.32 6.57
N ASN A 156 19.58 -4.97 5.29
CA ASN A 156 20.45 -4.14 4.46
C ASN A 156 19.66 -3.01 3.82
N VAL A 157 20.30 -1.87 3.59
CA VAL A 157 19.69 -0.75 2.87
C VAL A 157 20.65 -0.24 1.80
N ILE A 158 20.15 -0.13 0.59
CA ILE A 158 20.85 0.44 -0.55
C ILE A 158 20.29 1.84 -0.83
N ASP A 159 21.17 2.84 -0.78
CA ASP A 159 20.85 4.18 -1.23
C ASP A 159 21.00 4.26 -2.75
N TYR A 160 19.88 4.32 -3.47
CA TYR A 160 19.89 4.37 -4.93
C TYR A 160 20.49 5.66 -5.51
N THR A 161 20.71 6.68 -4.67
CA THR A 161 21.37 7.93 -5.10
C THR A 161 22.89 7.76 -5.20
N GLN A 162 23.42 6.71 -4.58
CA GLN A 162 24.85 6.39 -4.52
C GLN A 162 25.20 5.12 -5.31
N VAL A 163 24.34 4.09 -5.21
CA VAL A 163 24.61 2.75 -5.73
C VAL A 163 23.42 2.22 -6.51
N ASP A 164 23.67 1.72 -7.70
CA ASP A 164 22.70 0.96 -8.49
C ASP A 164 22.67 -0.50 -7.97
N PHE A 165 21.56 -0.92 -7.39
CA PHE A 165 21.40 -2.26 -6.83
C PHE A 165 21.56 -3.38 -7.89
N THR A 166 21.36 -3.07 -9.16
CA THR A 166 21.53 -4.07 -10.25
C THR A 166 22.99 -4.35 -10.57
N ARG A 167 23.93 -3.61 -9.96
CA ARG A 167 25.38 -3.68 -10.18
C ARG A 167 26.19 -3.94 -8.91
N ASN A 168 25.53 -4.21 -7.78
CA ASN A 168 26.20 -4.43 -6.50
C ASN A 168 26.78 -5.86 -6.33
N GLY A 169 26.55 -6.76 -7.30
CA GLY A 169 27.05 -8.14 -7.28
C GLY A 169 26.22 -9.11 -6.43
N GLU A 170 25.17 -8.63 -5.79
CA GLU A 170 24.28 -9.45 -4.98
C GLU A 170 23.16 -10.09 -5.82
N ALA A 171 22.67 -11.24 -5.37
CA ALA A 171 21.56 -11.94 -6.04
C ALA A 171 20.45 -12.31 -5.05
N TYR A 172 19.21 -12.09 -5.46
CA TYR A 172 18.01 -12.19 -4.63
C TYR A 172 17.07 -13.29 -5.11
N ASP A 173 16.37 -13.93 -4.18
CA ASP A 173 15.29 -14.86 -4.46
C ASP A 173 14.05 -14.13 -4.97
N ILE A 174 13.79 -12.94 -4.42
CA ILE A 174 12.68 -12.07 -4.83
C ILE A 174 13.21 -10.64 -4.99
N ILE A 175 12.94 -10.02 -6.14
CA ILE A 175 13.04 -8.57 -6.34
C ILE A 175 11.64 -8.02 -6.50
N PHE A 176 11.21 -7.19 -5.55
CA PHE A 176 9.91 -6.54 -5.61
C PHE A 176 10.05 -5.04 -5.88
N ASP A 177 9.72 -4.63 -7.09
CA ASP A 177 9.71 -3.22 -7.51
C ASP A 177 8.34 -2.60 -7.22
N THR A 178 8.25 -1.85 -6.12
CA THR A 178 7.04 -1.15 -5.69
C THR A 178 6.85 0.19 -6.37
N VAL A 179 7.85 0.67 -7.13
CA VAL A 179 7.86 1.97 -7.82
C VAL A 179 7.53 1.83 -9.30
N GLY A 180 7.87 0.68 -9.89
CA GLY A 180 7.70 0.42 -11.31
C GLY A 180 8.76 1.08 -12.20
N LYS A 181 9.93 1.44 -11.64
CA LYS A 181 11.03 2.10 -12.35
C LYS A 181 12.08 1.14 -12.90
N SER A 182 12.04 -0.14 -12.52
CA SER A 182 12.94 -1.16 -13.03
C SER A 182 12.22 -2.14 -13.98
N SER A 183 12.99 -2.99 -14.62
CA SER A 183 12.48 -4.04 -15.51
C SER A 183 13.16 -5.38 -15.21
N LEU A 184 12.51 -6.48 -15.59
CA LEU A 184 13.09 -7.82 -15.45
C LEU A 184 14.46 -7.91 -16.12
N SER A 185 14.63 -7.30 -17.31
CA SER A 185 15.92 -7.32 -18.04
C SER A 185 17.03 -6.62 -17.27
N GLN A 186 16.74 -5.50 -16.63
CA GLN A 186 17.72 -4.78 -15.79
C GLN A 186 18.07 -5.55 -14.51
N CYS A 187 17.10 -6.24 -13.92
CA CYS A 187 17.28 -6.98 -12.66
C CYS A 187 17.80 -8.42 -12.87
N LYS A 188 17.96 -8.89 -14.11
CA LYS A 188 18.26 -10.29 -14.41
C LYS A 188 19.57 -10.77 -13.77
N SER A 189 20.60 -9.94 -13.73
CA SER A 189 21.90 -10.27 -13.11
C SER A 189 21.81 -10.33 -11.57
N SER A 190 20.85 -9.67 -10.98
CA SER A 190 20.61 -9.63 -9.52
C SER A 190 19.53 -10.63 -9.07
N LEU A 191 19.03 -11.48 -9.96
CA LEU A 191 18.12 -12.58 -9.63
C LEU A 191 18.88 -13.90 -9.54
N LYS A 192 18.64 -14.68 -8.50
CA LYS A 192 19.07 -16.09 -8.43
C LYS A 192 18.40 -16.92 -9.53
N LYS A 193 18.92 -18.12 -9.80
CA LYS A 193 18.50 -19.00 -10.91
C LYS A 193 16.97 -19.21 -10.99
N ASN A 194 16.28 -19.26 -9.86
CA ASN A 194 14.82 -19.44 -9.77
C ASN A 194 14.14 -18.23 -9.11
N GLY A 195 14.81 -17.08 -9.11
CA GLY A 195 14.31 -15.87 -8.48
C GLY A 195 13.13 -15.26 -9.22
N SER A 196 12.30 -14.55 -8.48
CA SER A 196 11.08 -13.91 -8.97
C SER A 196 11.25 -12.38 -9.03
N TYR A 197 10.94 -11.79 -10.19
CA TYR A 197 10.80 -10.34 -10.33
C TYR A 197 9.31 -9.94 -10.28
N LEU A 198 8.95 -9.10 -9.33
CA LEU A 198 7.59 -8.61 -9.08
C LEU A 198 7.55 -7.10 -9.30
N ASN A 199 6.46 -6.62 -9.91
CA ASN A 199 6.32 -5.18 -10.19
C ASN A 199 4.86 -4.78 -10.07
N THR A 200 4.57 -3.73 -9.29
CA THR A 200 3.20 -3.26 -9.00
C THR A 200 2.45 -2.74 -10.23
N LEU A 201 3.15 -2.23 -11.25
CA LEU A 201 2.51 -1.69 -12.46
C LEU A 201 2.19 -2.78 -13.50
N ARG A 202 2.93 -3.90 -13.48
CA ARG A 202 2.85 -4.95 -14.51
C ARG A 202 2.40 -6.30 -13.96
N GLY A 203 2.37 -6.44 -12.64
CA GLY A 203 2.08 -7.71 -11.96
C GLY A 203 0.61 -8.03 -11.77
N GLY A 204 -0.30 -7.19 -12.25
CA GLY A 204 -1.74 -7.31 -12.02
C GLY A 204 -2.21 -6.51 -10.79
N THR A 205 -3.51 -6.50 -10.58
CA THR A 205 -4.14 -5.82 -9.43
C THR A 205 -4.29 -6.81 -8.28
N ALA A 206 -3.89 -6.39 -7.08
CA ALA A 206 -4.13 -7.17 -5.86
C ALA A 206 -5.64 -7.33 -5.63
N VAL A 207 -6.06 -8.56 -5.38
CA VAL A 207 -7.42 -8.83 -4.93
C VAL A 207 -7.46 -8.63 -3.42
N ILE A 208 -8.36 -7.78 -2.94
CA ILE A 208 -8.54 -7.52 -1.52
C ILE A 208 -9.47 -8.59 -0.96
N ARG A 209 -8.98 -9.41 -0.04
CA ARG A 209 -9.73 -10.47 0.62
C ARG A 209 -9.88 -10.15 2.10
N ASN A 210 -10.99 -10.52 2.69
CA ASN A 210 -11.22 -10.31 4.11
C ASN A 210 -10.18 -11.06 4.98
N GLU A 211 -9.75 -12.26 4.57
CA GLU A 211 -8.72 -13.03 5.28
C GLU A 211 -7.36 -12.30 5.30
N ASP A 212 -7.02 -11.58 4.20
CA ASP A 212 -5.80 -10.79 4.13
C ASP A 212 -5.90 -9.54 5.00
N LEU A 213 -7.07 -8.90 5.05
CA LEU A 213 -7.33 -7.76 5.94
C LEU A 213 -7.31 -8.17 7.41
N ASP A 214 -7.89 -9.33 7.77
CA ASP A 214 -7.85 -9.89 9.13
C ASP A 214 -6.41 -10.11 9.59
N LEU A 215 -5.60 -10.77 8.77
CA LEU A 215 -4.18 -10.96 9.07
C LEU A 215 -3.46 -9.63 9.30
N LEU A 216 -3.69 -8.65 8.43
CA LEU A 216 -2.99 -7.38 8.49
C LEU A 216 -3.39 -6.55 9.72
N ILE A 217 -4.69 -6.51 10.07
CA ILE A 217 -5.14 -5.77 11.25
C ILE A 217 -4.68 -6.44 12.54
N ASP A 218 -4.63 -7.78 12.59
CA ASP A 218 -4.09 -8.54 13.72
C ASP A 218 -2.59 -8.28 13.92
N LEU A 219 -1.82 -8.20 12.83
CA LEU A 219 -0.40 -7.85 12.90
C LEU A 219 -0.19 -6.43 13.44
N VAL A 220 -1.07 -5.48 13.09
CA VAL A 220 -1.03 -4.12 13.65
C VAL A 220 -1.44 -4.13 15.13
N ALA A 221 -2.51 -4.82 15.49
CA ALA A 221 -2.99 -4.91 16.87
C ALA A 221 -1.97 -5.55 17.82
N THR A 222 -1.15 -6.48 17.30
CA THR A 222 -0.08 -7.17 18.04
C THR A 222 1.30 -6.50 17.90
N ASN A 223 1.37 -5.29 17.33
CA ASN A 223 2.61 -4.52 17.10
C ASN A 223 3.68 -5.25 16.25
N ARG A 224 3.27 -6.20 15.42
CA ARG A 224 4.13 -6.92 14.46
C ARG A 224 4.19 -6.26 13.09
N LEU A 225 3.29 -5.32 12.83
CA LEU A 225 3.24 -4.47 11.65
C LEU A 225 2.92 -3.04 12.09
N THR A 226 3.76 -2.08 11.71
CA THR A 226 3.58 -0.67 12.05
C THR A 226 3.33 0.12 10.77
N PRO A 227 2.09 0.60 10.54
CA PRO A 227 1.80 1.50 9.43
C PRO A 227 2.59 2.81 9.56
N VAL A 228 3.37 3.14 8.52
CA VAL A 228 4.08 4.42 8.47
C VAL A 228 3.15 5.49 7.93
N ILE A 229 2.87 6.51 8.73
CA ILE A 229 2.07 7.68 8.35
C ILE A 229 2.99 8.89 8.32
N ASP A 230 3.14 9.48 7.15
CA ASP A 230 4.00 10.65 6.94
C ASP A 230 3.30 11.92 7.40
N ARG A 231 2.05 12.10 6.94
CA ARG A 231 1.22 13.27 7.26
C ARG A 231 -0.26 12.92 7.31
N CYS A 232 -0.97 13.66 8.16
CA CYS A 232 -2.43 13.73 8.15
C CYS A 232 -2.87 15.12 7.65
N TYR A 233 -3.92 15.16 6.83
CA TYR A 233 -4.53 16.39 6.35
C TYR A 233 -6.03 16.35 6.62
N PRO A 234 -6.66 17.43 7.08
CA PRO A 234 -8.12 17.50 7.13
C PRO A 234 -8.70 17.45 5.71
N LEU A 235 -9.97 17.02 5.58
CA LEU A 235 -10.63 16.83 4.28
C LEU A 235 -10.61 18.12 3.42
N GLU A 236 -10.73 19.27 4.02
CA GLU A 236 -10.70 20.59 3.36
C GLU A 236 -9.36 20.86 2.68
N GLN A 237 -8.29 20.20 3.14
CA GLN A 237 -6.93 20.29 2.57
C GLN A 237 -6.60 19.14 1.62
N VAL A 238 -7.59 18.43 1.09
CA VAL A 238 -7.36 17.30 0.18
C VAL A 238 -6.54 17.68 -1.06
N VAL A 239 -6.68 18.92 -1.54
CA VAL A 239 -5.91 19.42 -2.69
C VAL A 239 -4.42 19.56 -2.35
N GLU A 240 -4.11 20.08 -1.17
CA GLU A 240 -2.73 20.20 -0.66
C GLU A 240 -2.11 18.82 -0.43
N ALA A 241 -2.90 17.89 0.12
CA ALA A 241 -2.47 16.52 0.31
C ALA A 241 -2.12 15.85 -1.04
N HIS A 242 -2.92 16.06 -2.09
CA HIS A 242 -2.61 15.57 -3.44
C HIS A 242 -1.34 16.22 -3.99
N ARG A 243 -1.18 17.54 -3.89
CA ARG A 243 0.04 18.23 -4.33
C ARG A 243 1.28 17.69 -3.63
N TYR A 244 1.19 17.42 -2.31
CA TYR A 244 2.28 16.82 -1.55
C TYR A 244 2.63 15.42 -2.07
N VAL A 245 1.63 14.58 -2.29
CA VAL A 245 1.84 13.21 -2.80
C VAL A 245 2.43 13.21 -4.21
N ASP A 246 2.03 14.15 -5.06
CA ASP A 246 2.51 14.28 -6.46
C ASP A 246 3.97 14.68 -6.56
N GLN A 247 4.55 15.30 -5.51
CA GLN A 247 5.99 15.56 -5.43
C GLN A 247 6.83 14.27 -5.37
N GLY A 248 6.22 13.12 -5.01
CA GLY A 248 6.87 11.81 -5.04
C GLY A 248 7.82 11.53 -3.88
N HIS A 249 7.86 12.38 -2.84
CA HIS A 249 8.81 12.28 -1.72
C HIS A 249 8.17 11.81 -0.40
N LYS A 250 6.88 11.45 -0.40
CA LYS A 250 6.19 10.97 0.80
C LYS A 250 6.80 9.67 1.34
N LYS A 251 6.81 9.53 2.66
CA LYS A 251 7.20 8.32 3.39
C LYS A 251 5.95 7.54 3.79
N GLY A 252 5.89 6.24 3.51
CA GLY A 252 4.69 5.46 3.85
C GLY A 252 3.41 6.07 3.28
N ASN A 253 2.47 6.45 4.15
CA ASN A 253 1.11 6.85 3.81
C ASN A 253 0.82 8.31 4.15
N VAL A 254 -0.09 8.92 3.40
CA VAL A 254 -0.73 10.20 3.73
C VAL A 254 -2.21 9.91 3.97
N VAL A 255 -2.72 10.38 5.09
CA VAL A 255 -4.10 10.12 5.56
C VAL A 255 -4.91 11.41 5.49
N ILE A 256 -6.16 11.31 5.06
CA ILE A 256 -7.15 12.37 5.17
C ILE A 256 -7.98 12.11 6.43
N THR A 257 -8.08 13.09 7.30
CA THR A 257 -8.88 13.02 8.54
C THR A 257 -10.14 13.87 8.41
N LEU A 258 -11.19 13.39 9.04
CA LEU A 258 -12.44 14.10 9.19
C LEU A 258 -12.64 14.38 10.69
N ALA A 259 -13.15 15.57 11.01
CA ALA A 259 -13.42 15.99 12.38
C ALA A 259 -14.66 15.29 12.95
#